data_201111b04139346a97024b591fdfd529
#
_entry.id   201111b04139346a97024b591fdfd529
#
_cell.length_a   1.000
_cell.length_b   1.000
_cell.length_c   1.000
_cell.angle_alpha   90.00
_cell.angle_beta   90.00
_cell.angle_gamma   90.00
#
_symmetry.space_group_name_H-M   'P 1'
#
loop_
_entity.id
_entity.type
_entity.pdbx_description
1 polymer ?
#
loop_
_entity_poly.entity_id
_entity_poly.type
_entity_poly.pdbx_seq_one_letter_code
_entity_poly.pdbx_strand_id
1 'polypeptide(L)'
;MLNETIGFKDIIERNKIRNESLFNSLLELLCSQIGGVVSPNKIANTLKSNNFKTVDNETISNYLKFICDGFLFYKAYRYDLKGKEHLKTLNKYYVCDLGLRNEKINFRQVEMTHILENIVFLELLRRNYIVDIGKNDSQEIDFVARTYNNLYYIQVSLSIENQDTRKREVSAFKGLDDGYKKIVITMDNNPLIRLDDGYKMIHIFDFLLNENILKEI
;
A
#
# COMPACT_ATOMS: atom_id res chain seq x y z
N MET A 1 -19.18 4.84 -15.10
CA MET A 1 -19.79 4.18 -16.27
C MET A 1 -18.78 3.69 -17.31
N LEU A 2 -17.83 4.46 -17.84
CA LEU A 2 -16.87 3.94 -18.84
C LEU A 2 -15.89 2.89 -18.26
N ASN A 3 -15.39 3.08 -17.05
CA ASN A 3 -14.43 2.17 -16.41
C ASN A 3 -15.07 0.86 -15.91
N GLU A 4 -16.32 0.88 -15.48
CA GLU A 4 -17.04 -0.36 -15.14
C GLU A 4 -17.27 -1.25 -16.36
N THR A 5 -17.37 -0.65 -17.56
CA THR A 5 -17.75 -1.41 -18.74
C THR A 5 -16.56 -2.06 -19.45
N ILE A 6 -15.37 -1.47 -19.43
CA ILE A 6 -14.23 -1.97 -20.22
C ILE A 6 -13.26 -2.76 -19.33
N GLY A 7 -12.71 -2.16 -18.27
CA GLY A 7 -11.67 -2.81 -17.47
C GLY A 7 -12.18 -4.00 -16.65
N PHE A 8 -13.29 -3.86 -15.97
CA PHE A 8 -13.85 -4.94 -15.14
C PHE A 8 -14.43 -6.06 -16.01
N LYS A 9 -15.10 -5.70 -17.10
CA LYS A 9 -15.70 -6.65 -18.01
C LYS A 9 -14.64 -7.53 -18.70
N ASP A 10 -13.52 -6.94 -19.12
CA ASP A 10 -12.40 -7.68 -19.68
C ASP A 10 -11.82 -8.69 -18.66
N ILE A 11 -11.65 -8.30 -17.39
CA ILE A 11 -11.17 -9.22 -16.36
C ILE A 11 -12.16 -10.37 -16.13
N ILE A 12 -13.46 -10.06 -16.07
CA ILE A 12 -14.51 -11.05 -15.87
C ILE A 12 -14.55 -12.05 -17.03
N GLU A 13 -14.57 -11.56 -18.26
CA GLU A 13 -14.64 -12.38 -19.47
C GLU A 13 -13.37 -13.23 -19.66
N ARG A 14 -12.19 -12.59 -19.56
CA ARG A 14 -10.88 -13.25 -19.74
C ARG A 14 -10.65 -14.37 -18.73
N ASN A 15 -11.05 -14.15 -17.48
CA ASN A 15 -10.88 -15.14 -16.41
C ASN A 15 -12.11 -16.02 -16.18
N LYS A 16 -13.14 -15.89 -17.02
CA LYS A 16 -14.39 -16.67 -16.92
C LYS A 16 -15.01 -16.65 -15.51
N ILE A 17 -15.06 -15.47 -14.90
CA ILE A 17 -15.57 -15.28 -13.56
C ILE A 17 -17.08 -15.52 -13.58
N ARG A 18 -17.53 -16.56 -12.88
CA ARG A 18 -18.95 -16.96 -12.85
C ARG A 18 -19.78 -16.13 -11.88
N ASN A 19 -19.18 -15.70 -10.79
CA ASN A 19 -19.87 -14.93 -9.75
C ASN A 19 -19.41 -13.47 -9.77
N GLU A 20 -19.98 -12.68 -10.68
CA GLU A 20 -19.67 -11.26 -10.86
C GLU A 20 -20.04 -10.44 -9.61
N SER A 21 -21.12 -10.79 -8.91
CA SER A 21 -21.54 -10.11 -7.68
C SER A 21 -20.49 -10.27 -6.58
N LEU A 22 -19.93 -11.46 -6.42
CA LEU A 22 -18.85 -11.72 -5.48
C LEU A 22 -17.59 -10.94 -5.85
N PHE A 23 -17.23 -10.92 -7.14
CA PHE A 23 -16.07 -10.18 -7.64
C PHE A 23 -16.21 -8.68 -7.38
N ASN A 24 -17.38 -8.11 -7.64
CA ASN A 24 -17.68 -6.71 -7.36
C ASN A 24 -17.62 -6.38 -5.87
N SER A 25 -18.16 -7.24 -5.00
CA SER A 25 -18.09 -7.05 -3.55
C SER A 25 -16.65 -7.14 -3.02
N LEU A 26 -15.81 -8.00 -3.61
CA LEU A 26 -14.38 -8.04 -3.29
C LEU A 26 -13.68 -6.75 -3.70
N LEU A 27 -13.96 -6.20 -4.89
CA LEU A 27 -13.40 -4.92 -5.34
C LEU A 27 -13.80 -3.76 -4.42
N GLU A 28 -15.07 -3.67 -4.04
CA GLU A 28 -15.53 -2.65 -3.09
C GLU A 28 -14.79 -2.76 -1.74
N LEU A 29 -14.63 -3.97 -1.25
CA LEU A 29 -13.89 -4.23 0.00
C LEU A 29 -12.42 -3.79 -0.13
N LEU A 30 -11.74 -4.11 -1.22
CA LEU A 30 -10.36 -3.66 -1.47
C LEU A 30 -10.27 -2.13 -1.58
N CYS A 31 -11.20 -1.50 -2.31
CA CYS A 31 -11.27 -0.05 -2.43
C CYS A 31 -11.48 0.64 -1.08
N SER A 32 -12.24 0.03 -0.17
CA SER A 32 -12.47 0.57 1.17
C SER A 32 -11.27 0.36 2.11
N GLN A 33 -10.34 -0.54 1.80
CA GLN A 33 -9.21 -0.93 2.65
C GLN A 33 -7.85 -0.76 1.95
N ILE A 34 -7.71 0.24 1.07
CA ILE A 34 -6.40 0.51 0.42
C ILE A 34 -5.33 0.73 1.47
N GLY A 35 -4.12 0.20 1.24
CA GLY A 35 -3.03 0.26 2.22
C GLY A 35 -3.24 -0.59 3.47
N GLY A 36 -4.41 -1.17 3.65
CA GLY A 36 -4.69 -2.10 4.74
C GLY A 36 -4.14 -3.50 4.50
N VAL A 37 -3.87 -4.22 5.59
CA VAL A 37 -3.40 -5.61 5.52
C VAL A 37 -4.56 -6.54 5.15
N VAL A 38 -4.40 -7.24 4.04
CA VAL A 38 -5.40 -8.12 3.46
C VAL A 38 -5.09 -9.59 3.73
N SER A 39 -6.06 -10.32 4.25
CA SER A 39 -6.03 -11.76 4.41
C SER A 39 -7.18 -12.41 3.62
N PRO A 40 -6.92 -13.31 2.67
CA PRO A 40 -7.99 -14.02 1.95
C PRO A 40 -9.00 -14.70 2.88
N ASN A 41 -8.53 -15.27 3.99
CA ASN A 41 -9.39 -15.86 5.02
C ASN A 41 -10.36 -14.86 5.65
N LYS A 42 -9.85 -13.67 6.06
CA LYS A 42 -10.70 -12.61 6.64
C LYS A 42 -11.72 -12.11 5.63
N ILE A 43 -11.28 -11.89 4.38
CA ILE A 43 -12.16 -11.48 3.28
C ILE A 43 -13.25 -12.53 3.05
N ALA A 44 -12.88 -13.81 2.91
CA ALA A 44 -13.86 -14.87 2.71
C ALA A 44 -14.90 -14.91 3.85
N ASN A 45 -14.47 -14.75 5.10
CA ASN A 45 -15.37 -14.72 6.25
C ASN A 45 -16.28 -13.48 6.23
N THR A 46 -15.76 -12.30 5.89
CA THR A 46 -16.55 -11.07 5.75
C THR A 46 -17.60 -11.23 4.63
N LEU A 47 -17.22 -11.79 3.48
CA LEU A 47 -18.15 -11.99 2.38
C LEU A 47 -19.19 -13.09 2.68
N LYS A 48 -18.83 -14.13 3.45
CA LYS A 48 -19.80 -15.11 3.96
C LYS A 48 -20.87 -14.47 4.83
N SER A 49 -20.50 -13.54 5.71
CA SER A 49 -21.48 -12.81 6.53
C SER A 49 -22.37 -11.88 5.71
N ASN A 50 -21.91 -11.48 4.50
CA ASN A 50 -22.63 -10.62 3.55
C ASN A 50 -23.38 -11.45 2.46
N ASN A 51 -23.92 -12.63 2.82
CA ASN A 51 -24.74 -13.52 1.97
C ASN A 51 -24.02 -14.36 0.90
N PHE A 52 -22.69 -14.37 0.84
CA PHE A 52 -21.94 -15.28 -0.05
C PHE A 52 -21.56 -16.58 0.65
N LYS A 53 -22.53 -17.46 0.92
CA LYS A 53 -22.38 -18.64 1.78
C LYS A 53 -21.29 -19.65 1.35
N THR A 54 -20.95 -19.72 0.06
CA THR A 54 -20.06 -20.74 -0.53
C THR A 54 -18.68 -20.22 -0.94
N VAL A 55 -18.25 -19.07 -0.41
CA VAL A 55 -16.96 -18.47 -0.74
C VAL A 55 -15.85 -19.16 0.05
N ASP A 56 -14.82 -19.64 -0.65
CA ASP A 56 -13.60 -20.18 -0.05
C ASP A 56 -12.38 -19.27 -0.28
N ASN A 57 -11.29 -19.61 0.39
CA ASN A 57 -10.04 -18.85 0.29
C ASN A 57 -9.39 -18.95 -1.08
N GLU A 58 -9.55 -20.04 -1.78
CA GLU A 58 -8.98 -20.26 -3.09
C GLU A 58 -9.64 -19.34 -4.11
N THR A 59 -10.96 -19.24 -4.09
CA THR A 59 -11.72 -18.31 -4.92
C THR A 59 -11.28 -16.86 -4.68
N ILE A 60 -11.17 -16.44 -3.41
CA ILE A 60 -10.70 -15.09 -3.08
C ILE A 60 -9.27 -14.86 -3.56
N SER A 61 -8.37 -15.82 -3.35
CA SER A 61 -6.97 -15.71 -3.81
C SER A 61 -6.88 -15.60 -5.32
N ASN A 62 -7.68 -16.37 -6.06
CA ASN A 62 -7.75 -16.29 -7.52
C ASN A 62 -8.29 -14.93 -7.99
N TYR A 63 -9.34 -14.42 -7.36
CA TYR A 63 -9.89 -13.10 -7.71
C TYR A 63 -8.91 -11.98 -7.41
N LEU A 64 -8.21 -12.02 -6.28
CA LEU A 64 -7.13 -11.07 -5.97
C LEU A 64 -6.02 -11.12 -7.02
N LYS A 65 -5.65 -12.31 -7.49
CA LYS A 65 -4.69 -12.46 -8.58
C LYS A 65 -5.22 -11.82 -9.87
N PHE A 66 -6.46 -12.09 -10.27
CA PHE A 66 -7.05 -11.52 -11.50
C PHE A 66 -7.13 -9.99 -11.45
N ILE A 67 -7.42 -9.42 -10.28
CA ILE A 67 -7.46 -7.98 -10.03
C ILE A 67 -6.05 -7.37 -10.24
N CYS A 68 -5.01 -8.04 -9.75
CA CYS A 68 -3.62 -7.61 -9.94
C CYS A 68 -3.14 -7.81 -11.38
N ASP A 69 -3.44 -8.95 -12.00
CA ASP A 69 -3.09 -9.25 -13.40
C ASP A 69 -3.80 -8.29 -14.38
N GLY A 70 -4.96 -7.74 -13.98
CA GLY A 70 -5.69 -6.70 -14.69
C GLY A 70 -5.26 -5.28 -14.37
N PHE A 71 -4.19 -5.09 -13.61
CA PHE A 71 -3.64 -3.79 -13.22
C PHE A 71 -4.62 -2.85 -12.49
N LEU A 72 -5.66 -3.39 -11.86
CA LEU A 72 -6.56 -2.58 -11.02
C LEU A 72 -5.93 -2.29 -9.66
N PHE A 73 -5.18 -3.24 -9.15
CA PHE A 73 -4.43 -3.11 -7.91
C PHE A 73 -3.02 -3.68 -8.06
N TYR A 74 -2.11 -3.11 -7.30
CA TYR A 74 -0.77 -3.65 -7.09
C TYR A 74 -0.70 -4.32 -5.72
N LYS A 75 -0.08 -5.48 -5.68
CA LYS A 75 0.18 -6.22 -4.45
C LYS A 75 1.56 -5.86 -3.92
N ALA A 76 1.64 -5.36 -2.69
CA ALA A 76 2.88 -5.17 -1.96
C ALA A 76 3.08 -6.34 -0.98
N TYR A 77 4.21 -7.02 -1.10
CA TYR A 77 4.57 -8.14 -0.23
C TYR A 77 5.11 -7.61 1.09
N ARG A 78 4.89 -8.38 2.15
CA ARG A 78 5.53 -8.08 3.45
C ARG A 78 6.87 -8.78 3.53
N TYR A 79 7.87 -8.03 3.93
CA TYR A 79 9.25 -8.50 4.07
C TYR A 79 9.68 -8.38 5.53
N ASP A 80 10.08 -9.50 6.13
CA ASP A 80 10.63 -9.52 7.48
C ASP A 80 12.11 -9.08 7.42
N LEU A 81 12.41 -7.93 8.00
CA LEU A 81 13.75 -7.32 7.94
C LEU A 81 14.78 -8.12 8.73
N LYS A 82 14.37 -8.76 9.83
CA LYS A 82 15.27 -9.61 10.64
C LYS A 82 15.44 -11.00 10.04
N GLY A 83 14.33 -11.63 9.62
CA GLY A 83 14.32 -12.93 8.98
C GLY A 83 14.87 -12.89 7.54
N LYS A 84 14.94 -11.71 6.92
CA LYS A 84 15.36 -11.49 5.53
C LYS A 84 14.56 -12.34 4.52
N GLU A 85 13.27 -12.47 4.76
CA GLU A 85 12.37 -13.28 3.93
C GLU A 85 11.01 -12.62 3.69
N HIS A 86 10.38 -12.95 2.57
CA HIS A 86 9.00 -12.53 2.31
C HIS A 86 8.02 -13.37 3.12
N LEU A 87 7.08 -12.67 3.77
CA LEU A 87 6.00 -13.33 4.49
C LEU A 87 4.94 -13.83 3.51
N LYS A 88 4.50 -15.09 3.67
CA LYS A 88 3.56 -15.75 2.75
C LYS A 88 2.14 -15.18 2.78
N THR A 89 1.78 -14.50 3.86
CA THR A 89 0.42 -14.02 4.10
C THR A 89 0.42 -12.56 4.53
N LEU A 90 -0.76 -11.94 4.52
CA LEU A 90 -0.98 -10.58 5.02
C LEU A 90 -0.28 -9.51 4.17
N ASN A 91 -0.58 -9.49 2.86
CA ASN A 91 -0.07 -8.46 1.96
C ASN A 91 -0.94 -7.21 1.99
N LYS A 92 -0.38 -6.07 1.54
CA LYS A 92 -1.17 -4.86 1.26
C LYS A 92 -1.51 -4.76 -0.22
N TYR A 93 -2.58 -4.04 -0.53
CA TYR A 93 -3.02 -3.80 -1.90
C TYR A 93 -3.24 -2.30 -2.10
N TYR A 94 -2.66 -1.77 -3.18
CA TYR A 94 -2.75 -0.37 -3.55
C TYR A 94 -3.45 -0.24 -4.89
N VAL A 95 -4.42 0.65 -4.99
CA VAL A 95 -5.17 0.85 -6.21
C VAL A 95 -4.33 1.60 -7.25
N CYS A 96 -4.45 1.24 -8.52
CA CYS A 96 -3.73 1.90 -9.62
C CYS A 96 -4.23 3.33 -9.86
N ASP A 97 -5.48 3.62 -9.56
CA ASP A 97 -6.14 4.90 -9.80
C ASP A 97 -7.11 5.24 -8.66
N LEU A 98 -6.87 6.38 -8.00
CA LEU A 98 -7.70 6.84 -6.88
C LEU A 98 -9.09 7.31 -7.33
N GLY A 99 -9.24 7.77 -8.57
CA GLY A 99 -10.53 8.12 -9.16
C GLY A 99 -11.43 6.88 -9.28
N LEU A 100 -10.87 5.78 -9.80
CA LEU A 100 -11.54 4.49 -9.86
C LEU A 100 -11.97 3.99 -8.46
N ARG A 101 -11.07 4.08 -7.48
CA ARG A 101 -11.38 3.76 -6.08
C ARG A 101 -12.56 4.59 -5.58
N ASN A 102 -12.49 5.90 -5.75
CA ASN A 102 -13.48 6.83 -5.22
C ASN A 102 -14.86 6.59 -5.85
N GLU A 103 -14.93 6.37 -7.16
CA GLU A 103 -16.15 5.97 -7.84
C GLU A 103 -16.73 4.68 -7.25
N LYS A 104 -15.89 3.65 -7.10
CA LYS A 104 -16.33 2.32 -6.61
C LYS A 104 -16.94 2.35 -5.22
N ILE A 105 -16.44 3.22 -4.34
CA ILE A 105 -16.97 3.40 -2.97
C ILE A 105 -17.93 4.58 -2.83
N ASN A 106 -18.41 5.14 -3.96
CA ASN A 106 -19.31 6.31 -3.99
C ASN A 106 -18.77 7.50 -3.18
N PHE A 107 -17.47 7.79 -3.29
CA PHE A 107 -16.78 8.90 -2.60
C PHE A 107 -16.91 8.87 -1.06
N ARG A 108 -17.22 7.70 -0.50
CA ARG A 108 -17.23 7.49 0.95
C ARG A 108 -15.80 7.17 1.44
N GLN A 109 -15.55 7.34 2.74
CA GLN A 109 -14.29 6.96 3.40
C GLN A 109 -13.05 7.63 2.78
N VAL A 110 -12.95 8.93 2.93
CA VAL A 110 -11.74 9.69 2.54
C VAL A 110 -10.74 9.64 3.69
N GLU A 111 -10.02 8.53 3.82
CA GLU A 111 -8.89 8.40 4.76
C GLU A 111 -7.62 8.91 4.08
N MET A 112 -7.30 10.19 4.33
CA MET A 112 -6.19 10.88 3.66
C MET A 112 -4.83 10.19 3.88
N THR A 113 -4.61 9.55 5.02
CA THR A 113 -3.36 8.82 5.30
C THR A 113 -3.16 7.67 4.31
N HIS A 114 -4.17 6.84 4.10
CA HIS A 114 -4.09 5.74 3.15
C HIS A 114 -4.02 6.20 1.69
N ILE A 115 -4.65 7.34 1.39
CA ILE A 115 -4.53 7.96 0.06
C ILE A 115 -3.10 8.43 -0.18
N LEU A 116 -2.49 9.10 0.81
CA LEU A 116 -1.10 9.55 0.73
C LEU A 116 -0.13 8.37 0.58
N GLU A 117 -0.32 7.32 1.37
CA GLU A 117 0.44 6.08 1.28
C GLU A 117 0.34 5.45 -0.11
N ASN A 118 -0.88 5.40 -0.69
CA ASN A 118 -1.11 4.90 -2.05
C ASN A 118 -0.38 5.74 -3.12
N ILE A 119 -0.39 7.06 -2.98
CA ILE A 119 0.32 7.97 -3.90
C ILE A 119 1.83 7.71 -3.84
N VAL A 120 2.40 7.62 -2.64
CA VAL A 120 3.83 7.33 -2.46
C VAL A 120 4.20 5.97 -3.05
N PHE A 121 3.37 4.95 -2.82
CA PHE A 121 3.58 3.62 -3.39
C PHE A 121 3.64 3.64 -4.92
N LEU A 122 2.66 4.27 -5.57
CA LEU A 122 2.62 4.36 -7.03
C LEU A 122 3.81 5.15 -7.59
N GLU A 123 4.20 6.23 -6.92
CA GLU A 123 5.35 7.02 -7.34
C GLU A 123 6.67 6.24 -7.21
N LEU A 124 6.83 5.45 -6.15
CA LEU A 124 7.99 4.56 -6.01
C LEU A 124 8.04 3.52 -7.14
N LEU A 125 6.90 2.92 -7.51
CA LEU A 125 6.83 2.00 -8.65
C LEU A 125 7.15 2.71 -9.97
N ARG A 126 6.63 3.92 -10.18
CA ARG A 126 6.93 4.74 -11.38
C ARG A 126 8.43 5.00 -11.54
N ARG A 127 9.14 5.15 -10.42
CA ARG A 127 10.60 5.32 -10.36
C ARG A 127 11.36 4.00 -10.43
N ASN A 128 10.69 2.88 -10.75
CA ASN A 128 11.28 1.54 -10.86
C ASN A 128 11.90 1.01 -9.56
N TYR A 129 11.39 1.42 -8.39
CA TYR A 129 11.72 0.75 -7.15
C TYR A 129 10.94 -0.56 -7.03
N ILE A 130 11.59 -1.59 -6.48
CA ILE A 130 10.91 -2.75 -5.91
C ILE A 130 10.47 -2.33 -4.51
N VAL A 131 9.17 -2.44 -4.24
CA VAL A 131 8.56 -1.92 -3.01
C VAL A 131 7.91 -3.05 -2.23
N ASP A 132 8.40 -3.27 -1.02
CA ASP A 132 7.81 -4.19 -0.05
C ASP A 132 7.33 -3.42 1.20
N ILE A 133 6.48 -4.04 1.99
CA ILE A 133 6.08 -3.56 3.32
C ILE A 133 7.05 -4.15 4.33
N GLY A 134 7.73 -3.31 5.10
CA GLY A 134 8.71 -3.76 6.08
C GLY A 134 8.04 -4.27 7.36
N LYS A 135 8.47 -5.42 7.86
CA LYS A 135 8.18 -5.88 9.20
C LYS A 135 9.44 -5.81 10.05
N ASN A 136 9.45 -4.94 11.06
CA ASN A 136 10.53 -4.80 12.03
C ASN A 136 10.00 -5.17 13.42
N ASP A 137 10.20 -6.40 13.85
CA ASP A 137 9.58 -6.98 15.05
C ASP A 137 8.04 -6.87 15.05
N SER A 138 7.50 -6.08 15.99
CA SER A 138 6.06 -5.77 16.11
C SER A 138 5.65 -4.54 15.31
N GLN A 139 6.61 -3.78 14.77
CA GLN A 139 6.37 -2.54 14.02
C GLN A 139 6.30 -2.82 12.52
N GLU A 140 5.54 -2.00 11.82
CA GLU A 140 5.47 -2.02 10.37
C GLU A 140 6.16 -0.77 9.81
N ILE A 141 6.97 -0.94 8.77
CA ILE A 141 7.50 0.14 7.95
C ILE A 141 6.68 0.16 6.69
N ASP A 142 6.10 1.31 6.36
CA ASP A 142 5.19 1.42 5.24
C ASP A 142 5.83 0.93 3.94
N PHE A 143 7.09 1.36 3.66
CA PHE A 143 7.80 0.87 2.48
C PHE A 143 9.26 0.59 2.73
N VAL A 144 9.71 -0.53 2.18
CA VAL A 144 11.10 -0.87 1.91
C VAL A 144 11.29 -0.74 0.41
N ALA A 145 11.80 0.41 -0.03
CA ALA A 145 12.00 0.72 -1.44
C ALA A 145 13.44 0.42 -1.85
N ARG A 146 13.65 -0.47 -2.81
CA ARG A 146 14.98 -0.90 -3.22
C ARG A 146 15.18 -0.86 -4.73
N THR A 147 16.42 -0.53 -5.10
CA THR A 147 16.97 -0.73 -6.44
C THR A 147 18.21 -1.63 -6.32
N TYR A 148 18.91 -1.86 -7.43
CA TYR A 148 20.16 -2.63 -7.37
C TYR A 148 21.18 -2.05 -6.38
N ASN A 149 21.29 -0.71 -6.29
CA ASN A 149 22.34 -0.03 -5.51
C ASN A 149 21.85 0.63 -4.22
N ASN A 150 20.54 0.76 -4.02
CA ASN A 150 20.01 1.56 -2.93
C ASN A 150 18.83 0.85 -2.26
N LEU A 151 18.74 1.03 -0.95
CA LEU A 151 17.59 0.66 -0.14
C LEU A 151 17.19 1.84 0.76
N TYR A 152 15.90 2.09 0.87
CA TYR A 152 15.31 3.14 1.68
C TYR A 152 14.20 2.57 2.55
N TYR A 153 14.18 2.95 3.83
CA TYR A 153 13.05 2.72 4.73
C TYR A 153 12.19 3.98 4.76
N ILE A 154 10.93 3.85 4.40
CA ILE A 154 10.03 4.99 4.23
C ILE A 154 8.78 4.81 5.08
N GLN A 155 8.47 5.82 5.91
CA GLN A 155 7.19 5.99 6.58
C GLN A 155 6.43 7.13 5.91
N VAL A 156 5.11 7.02 5.89
CA VAL A 156 4.21 8.00 5.28
C VAL A 156 3.20 8.47 6.33
N SER A 157 3.18 9.75 6.61
CA SER A 157 2.25 10.34 7.58
C SER A 157 1.72 11.67 7.07
N LEU A 158 0.45 11.99 7.33
CA LEU A 158 -0.09 13.30 7.01
C LEU A 158 0.65 14.40 7.74
N SER A 159 0.94 14.19 9.03
CA SER A 159 1.70 15.12 9.86
C SER A 159 2.41 14.38 10.98
N ILE A 160 3.61 14.85 11.29
CA ILE A 160 4.40 14.43 12.47
C ILE A 160 4.74 15.62 13.38
N GLU A 161 3.99 16.71 13.28
CA GLU A 161 4.14 17.86 14.18
C GLU A 161 3.82 17.48 15.65
N ASN A 162 2.83 16.63 15.84
CA ASN A 162 2.52 16.07 17.17
C ASN A 162 3.63 15.09 17.60
N GLN A 163 4.18 15.28 18.79
CA GLN A 163 5.29 14.47 19.32
C GLN A 163 4.94 12.98 19.47
N ASP A 164 3.72 12.65 19.84
CA ASP A 164 3.33 11.24 20.02
C ASP A 164 3.17 10.54 18.66
N THR A 165 2.61 11.24 17.66
CA THR A 165 2.57 10.76 16.28
C THR A 165 3.99 10.57 15.76
N ARG A 166 4.87 11.55 15.94
CA ARG A 166 6.28 11.47 15.52
C ARG A 166 6.98 10.27 16.15
N LYS A 167 6.88 10.10 17.47
CA LYS A 167 7.48 8.95 18.18
C LYS A 167 6.96 7.62 17.63
N ARG A 168 5.67 7.52 17.35
CA ARG A 168 5.06 6.32 16.80
C ARG A 168 5.64 6.00 15.42
N GLU A 169 5.61 6.95 14.49
CA GLU A 169 6.10 6.74 13.13
C GLU A 169 7.60 6.40 13.09
N VAL A 170 8.40 7.10 13.87
CA VAL A 170 9.85 6.87 13.95
C VAL A 170 10.21 5.59 14.67
N SER A 171 9.36 5.12 15.60
CA SER A 171 9.60 3.88 16.33
C SER A 171 9.73 2.67 15.40
N ALA A 172 9.13 2.72 14.20
CA ALA A 172 9.26 1.68 13.19
C ALA A 172 10.72 1.47 12.72
N PHE A 173 11.55 2.51 12.79
CA PHE A 173 12.97 2.45 12.41
C PHE A 173 13.90 1.98 13.53
N LYS A 174 13.37 1.78 14.74
CA LYS A 174 14.20 1.44 15.90
C LYS A 174 14.91 0.10 15.72
N GLY A 175 16.21 0.09 16.00
CA GLY A 175 17.05 -1.11 15.89
C GLY A 175 17.45 -1.49 14.47
N LEU A 176 17.20 -0.62 13.47
CA LEU A 176 17.74 -0.78 12.13
C LEU A 176 19.07 -0.03 12.02
N ASP A 177 20.17 -0.73 12.31
CA ASP A 177 21.54 -0.17 12.31
C ASP A 177 22.35 -0.64 11.09
N ASP A 178 21.65 -0.84 9.97
CA ASP A 178 22.23 -1.34 8.72
C ASP A 178 22.76 -0.26 7.76
N GLY A 179 22.73 1.00 8.19
CA GLY A 179 23.24 2.15 7.43
C GLY A 179 22.35 2.64 6.30
N TYR A 180 21.21 2.01 6.05
CA TYR A 180 20.27 2.48 5.03
C TYR A 180 19.49 3.71 5.48
N LYS A 181 19.14 4.56 4.51
CA LYS A 181 18.44 5.82 4.76
C LYS A 181 17.03 5.59 5.26
N LYS A 182 16.65 6.28 6.33
CA LYS A 182 15.33 6.30 6.95
C LYS A 182 14.65 7.60 6.62
N ILE A 183 13.46 7.57 6.08
CA ILE A 183 12.77 8.72 5.51
C ILE A 183 11.32 8.75 6.00
N VAL A 184 10.85 9.92 6.39
CA VAL A 184 9.42 10.18 6.63
C VAL A 184 8.93 11.13 5.54
N ILE A 185 7.93 10.69 4.77
CA ILE A 185 7.23 11.52 3.79
C ILE A 185 5.96 12.07 4.43
N THR A 186 5.78 13.39 4.40
CA THR A 186 4.70 14.07 5.11
C THR A 186 4.15 15.27 4.34
N MET A 187 3.00 15.77 4.76
CA MET A 187 2.44 17.05 4.26
C MET A 187 2.79 18.25 5.16
N ASP A 188 3.62 18.07 6.17
CA ASP A 188 4.08 19.18 7.01
C ASP A 188 4.93 20.19 6.23
N ASN A 189 4.71 21.48 6.47
CA ASN A 189 5.34 22.57 5.72
C ASN A 189 6.83 22.80 6.04
N ASN A 190 7.44 22.08 6.98
CA ASN A 190 8.86 22.17 7.32
C ASN A 190 9.62 20.90 6.89
N PRO A 191 10.02 20.82 5.61
CA PRO A 191 10.40 19.54 5.00
C PRO A 191 11.83 19.05 5.29
N LEU A 192 12.73 19.85 5.84
CA LEU A 192 14.17 19.50 5.88
C LEU A 192 14.78 19.65 7.28
N ILE A 193 14.11 19.14 8.28
CA ILE A 193 14.77 19.00 9.58
C ILE A 193 15.46 17.63 9.58
N ARG A 194 16.80 17.61 9.67
CA ARG A 194 17.52 16.49 10.22
C ARG A 194 17.01 16.31 11.62
N LEU A 195 16.18 15.32 11.82
CA LEU A 195 15.73 14.98 13.15
C LEU A 195 16.91 14.27 13.83
N ASP A 196 17.14 14.54 15.10
CA ASP A 196 18.28 14.06 15.89
C ASP A 196 18.44 12.54 15.92
N ASP A 197 17.41 11.79 15.48
CA ASP A 197 17.34 10.32 15.50
C ASP A 197 17.78 9.64 14.18
N GLY A 198 18.47 10.35 13.29
CA GLY A 198 19.07 9.75 12.09
C GLY A 198 18.13 9.44 10.93
N TYR A 199 16.92 10.01 10.90
CA TYR A 199 16.02 9.95 9.76
C TYR A 199 15.83 11.34 9.13
N LYS A 200 15.39 11.36 7.87
CA LYS A 200 15.11 12.60 7.13
C LYS A 200 13.62 12.74 6.87
N MET A 201 13.15 13.98 6.86
CA MET A 201 11.78 14.31 6.52
C MET A 201 11.73 14.94 5.13
N ILE A 202 10.74 14.55 4.32
CA ILE A 202 10.52 15.08 2.97
C ILE A 202 9.06 15.49 2.85
N HIS A 203 8.81 16.68 2.31
CA HIS A 203 7.46 17.06 1.93
C HIS A 203 6.99 16.26 0.72
N ILE A 204 5.73 15.84 0.70
CA ILE A 204 5.19 15.02 -0.39
C ILE A 204 5.36 15.67 -1.77
N PHE A 205 5.20 16.98 -1.90
CA PHE A 205 5.38 17.64 -3.19
C PHE A 205 6.84 17.64 -3.66
N ASP A 206 7.80 17.80 -2.75
CA ASP A 206 9.22 17.67 -3.09
C ASP A 206 9.54 16.24 -3.54
N PHE A 207 8.94 15.25 -2.86
CA PHE A 207 9.05 13.85 -3.27
C PHE A 207 8.48 13.62 -4.67
N LEU A 208 7.31 14.15 -4.99
CA LEU A 208 6.64 13.94 -6.29
C LEU A 208 7.32 14.71 -7.43
N LEU A 209 7.85 15.91 -7.19
CA LEU A 209 8.39 16.79 -8.21
C LEU A 209 9.89 16.59 -8.48
N ASN A 210 10.67 16.09 -7.51
CA ASN A 210 12.09 15.79 -7.68
C ASN A 210 12.35 14.27 -7.71
N GLU A 211 12.61 13.74 -8.90
CA GLU A 211 12.87 12.31 -9.10
C GLU A 211 14.16 11.81 -8.40
N ASN A 212 15.10 12.70 -8.12
CA ASN A 212 16.38 12.36 -7.51
C ASN A 212 16.41 12.57 -6.00
N ILE A 213 15.34 13.08 -5.39
CA ILE A 213 15.32 13.48 -3.99
C ILE A 213 15.81 12.39 -3.02
N LEU A 214 15.45 11.13 -3.25
CA LEU A 214 15.90 10.00 -2.41
C LEU A 214 17.41 9.71 -2.51
N LYS A 215 18.04 10.14 -3.60
CA LYS A 215 19.49 9.98 -3.81
C LYS A 215 20.29 11.14 -3.20
N GLU A 216 19.69 12.33 -3.21
CA GLU A 216 20.32 13.59 -2.76
C GLU A 216 20.35 13.76 -1.24
N ILE A 217 19.51 13.04 -0.52
CA ILE A 217 19.38 13.10 0.93
C ILE A 217 20.28 12.15 1.71
#